data_ced8d644d85c061d6e0212a3b2e31014
#
_entry.id   ced8d644d85c061d6e0212a3b2e31014
#
_cell.length_a   1.000
_cell.length_b   1.000
_cell.length_c   1.000
_cell.angle_alpha   90.00
_cell.angle_beta   90.00
_cell.angle_gamma   90.00
#
_symmetry.space_group_name_H-M   'P 1'
#
loop_
_entity.id
_entity.type
_entity.pdbx_description
1 polymer ?
#
loop_
_entity_poly.entity_id
_entity_poly.type
_entity_poly.pdbx_seq_one_letter_code
_entity_poly.pdbx_strand_id
1 'polypeptide(L)'
;MSTYTQVEKGGLFELTDAARAELVSSKYYNEDLAPTSVSQRNWTTYSITMLWVGMSICIPSLSLSSGLIGMGVSPWLAVLNVALGNLIILIPIQLNSQIGTKYGIPFPLFARLTFGTRGAQLPAILRAITACGWTSVQAWVGGGAVAAIISLVAPKFLDATWTIGLPSWGGIQTVAMGQFIGYVIFIL
;
A
#
# COMPACT_ATOMS: atom_id res chain seq x y z
N MET A 1 34.04 11.74 -17.78
CA MET A 1 33.50 11.60 -16.40
C MET A 1 32.21 12.42 -16.39
N SER A 2 31.07 11.73 -16.39
CA SER A 2 29.79 12.38 -16.69
C SER A 2 29.38 13.33 -15.58
N THR A 3 28.84 14.44 -15.98
CA THR A 3 28.45 15.65 -15.25
C THR A 3 27.31 15.47 -14.25
N TYR A 4 26.95 14.24 -13.91
CA TYR A 4 25.91 13.91 -12.93
C TYR A 4 26.53 13.84 -11.52
N THR A 5 26.98 14.99 -11.03
CA THR A 5 27.47 15.09 -9.66
C THR A 5 26.25 15.07 -8.72
N GLN A 6 26.06 13.93 -8.06
CA GLN A 6 25.16 13.86 -6.92
C GLN A 6 25.85 14.55 -5.74
N VAL A 7 25.18 15.49 -5.12
CA VAL A 7 25.68 16.14 -3.90
C VAL A 7 25.24 15.29 -2.71
N GLU A 8 26.19 14.80 -1.95
CA GLU A 8 25.90 14.08 -0.70
C GLU A 8 25.71 15.10 0.42
N LYS A 9 24.50 15.15 1.01
CA LYS A 9 24.19 15.96 2.19
C LYS A 9 23.74 15.01 3.31
N GLY A 10 24.62 14.75 4.28
CA GLY A 10 24.28 13.92 5.43
C GLY A 10 23.90 12.49 5.10
N GLY A 11 24.52 11.86 4.08
CA GLY A 11 24.19 10.52 3.61
C GLY A 11 23.00 10.44 2.64
N LEU A 12 22.42 11.58 2.28
CA LEU A 12 21.34 11.72 1.32
C LEU A 12 21.89 12.26 0.00
N PHE A 13 21.43 11.72 -1.12
CA PHE A 13 21.85 12.16 -2.45
C PHE A 13 20.83 13.10 -3.07
N GLU A 14 21.34 14.16 -3.71
CA GLU A 14 20.53 15.12 -4.45
C GLU A 14 21.17 15.38 -5.83
N LEU A 15 20.33 15.55 -6.84
CA LEU A 15 20.78 15.94 -8.16
C LEU A 15 21.23 17.40 -8.15
N THR A 16 22.31 17.69 -8.87
CA THR A 16 22.73 19.09 -9.12
C THR A 16 21.70 19.80 -9.99
N ASP A 17 21.65 21.14 -9.90
CA ASP A 17 20.72 21.95 -10.69
C ASP A 17 20.93 21.74 -12.20
N ALA A 18 22.19 21.55 -12.64
CA ALA A 18 22.52 21.26 -14.02
C ALA A 18 21.95 19.91 -14.48
N ALA A 19 22.07 18.84 -13.65
CA ALA A 19 21.51 17.52 -13.93
C ALA A 19 19.97 17.54 -13.91
N ARG A 20 19.37 18.36 -13.06
CA ARG A 20 17.93 18.56 -13.01
C ARG A 20 17.42 19.26 -14.28
N ALA A 21 18.10 20.29 -14.77
CA ALA A 21 17.75 20.99 -16.00
C ALA A 21 17.83 20.05 -17.23
N GLU A 22 18.84 19.20 -17.28
CA GLU A 22 18.98 18.20 -18.35
C GLU A 22 17.85 17.14 -18.29
N LEU A 23 17.45 16.69 -17.09
CA LEU A 23 16.32 15.78 -16.94
C LEU A 23 15.01 16.39 -17.44
N VAL A 24 14.74 17.66 -17.16
CA VAL A 24 13.52 18.37 -17.60
C VAL A 24 13.41 18.39 -19.13
N SER A 25 14.53 18.46 -19.85
CA SER A 25 14.55 18.41 -21.31
C SER A 25 14.29 17.03 -21.91
N SER A 26 14.27 15.98 -21.09
CA SER A 26 14.08 14.59 -21.54
C SER A 26 12.63 14.32 -21.94
N LYS A 27 12.43 13.63 -23.06
CA LYS A 27 11.10 13.14 -23.53
C LYS A 27 10.37 12.29 -22.48
N TYR A 28 11.09 11.64 -21.57
CA TYR A 28 10.56 10.74 -20.55
C TYR A 28 10.43 11.40 -19.17
N TYR A 29 10.65 12.72 -19.11
CA TYR A 29 10.47 13.47 -17.88
C TYR A 29 9.01 13.50 -17.46
N ASN A 30 8.78 13.30 -16.18
CA ASN A 30 7.48 13.49 -15.55
C ASN A 30 7.75 14.11 -14.16
N GLU A 31 7.12 15.23 -13.88
CA GLU A 31 7.30 15.98 -12.65
C GLU A 31 6.92 15.15 -11.41
N ASP A 32 5.85 14.37 -11.49
CA ASP A 32 5.37 13.50 -10.41
C ASP A 32 6.35 12.35 -10.07
N LEU A 33 7.22 12.00 -11.01
CA LEU A 33 8.21 10.94 -10.86
C LEU A 33 9.62 11.47 -10.63
N ALA A 34 9.82 12.81 -10.67
CA ALA A 34 11.11 13.41 -10.47
C ALA A 34 11.66 13.13 -9.06
N PRO A 35 12.99 12.94 -8.91
CA PRO A 35 13.60 12.78 -7.60
C PRO A 35 13.31 13.99 -6.71
N THR A 36 12.83 13.74 -5.50
CA THR A 36 12.54 14.80 -4.53
C THR A 36 13.82 15.45 -4.00
N SER A 37 13.81 16.77 -3.84
CA SER A 37 14.93 17.50 -3.22
C SER A 37 15.08 17.12 -1.73
N VAL A 38 16.30 17.25 -1.19
CA VAL A 38 16.56 16.93 0.23
C VAL A 38 15.74 17.83 1.16
N SER A 39 15.47 19.07 0.77
CA SER A 39 14.64 20.00 1.53
C SER A 39 13.17 19.58 1.66
N GLN A 40 12.66 18.82 0.71
CA GLN A 40 11.29 18.28 0.72
C GLN A 40 11.15 16.97 1.51
N ARG A 41 12.28 16.32 1.85
CA ARG A 41 12.29 15.04 2.61
C ARG A 41 12.23 15.31 4.10
N ASN A 42 11.07 15.70 4.59
CA ASN A 42 10.84 16.07 5.98
C ASN A 42 10.36 14.92 6.88
N TRP A 43 10.22 13.71 6.34
CA TRP A 43 9.80 12.55 7.10
C TRP A 43 10.92 12.08 8.04
N THR A 44 10.59 12.02 9.32
CA THR A 44 11.49 11.54 10.36
C THR A 44 11.34 10.03 10.55
N THR A 45 12.28 9.41 11.27
CA THR A 45 12.16 8.01 11.69
C THR A 45 10.86 7.76 12.43
N TYR A 46 10.43 8.70 13.26
CA TYR A 46 9.14 8.62 13.97
C TYR A 46 7.96 8.55 13.00
N SER A 47 7.93 9.43 12.00
CA SER A 47 6.87 9.46 10.98
C SER A 47 6.76 8.12 10.23
N ILE A 48 7.91 7.56 9.82
CA ILE A 48 7.97 6.27 9.14
C ILE A 48 7.54 5.13 10.08
N THR A 49 7.99 5.14 11.33
CA THR A 49 7.59 4.13 12.32
C THR A 49 6.09 4.16 12.56
N MET A 50 5.49 5.34 12.76
CA MET A 50 4.04 5.47 12.97
C MET A 50 3.24 5.03 11.74
N LEU A 51 3.72 5.34 10.54
CA LEU A 51 3.12 4.84 9.31
C LEU A 51 3.09 3.30 9.28
N TRP A 52 4.22 2.66 9.58
CA TRP A 52 4.31 1.20 9.58
C TRP A 52 3.47 0.55 10.68
N VAL A 53 3.42 1.14 11.87
CA VAL A 53 2.53 0.69 12.95
C VAL A 53 1.08 0.75 12.49
N GLY A 54 0.64 1.87 11.88
CA GLY A 54 -0.71 2.01 11.36
C GLY A 54 -1.04 1.02 10.23
N MET A 55 -0.06 0.72 9.37
CA MET A 55 -0.24 -0.27 8.29
C MET A 55 -0.27 -1.71 8.80
N SER A 56 0.47 -2.02 9.87
CA SER A 56 0.55 -3.38 10.43
C SER A 56 -0.68 -3.73 11.29
N ILE A 57 -1.26 -2.75 11.97
CA ILE A 57 -2.50 -2.91 12.74
C ILE A 57 -3.68 -2.80 11.79
N CYS A 58 -3.88 -3.83 10.99
CA CYS A 58 -4.99 -3.91 10.06
C CYS A 58 -5.74 -5.23 10.21
N ILE A 59 -7.00 -5.25 9.83
CA ILE A 59 -7.86 -6.42 10.00
C ILE A 59 -7.31 -7.67 9.30
N PRO A 60 -6.77 -7.60 8.07
CA PRO A 60 -6.17 -8.78 7.45
C PRO A 60 -5.03 -9.39 8.26
N SER A 61 -4.18 -8.58 8.90
CA SER A 61 -3.10 -9.08 9.75
C SER A 61 -3.62 -9.81 11.01
N LEU A 62 -4.67 -9.27 11.62
CA LEU A 62 -5.32 -9.89 12.77
C LEU A 62 -6.07 -11.18 12.35
N SER A 63 -6.74 -11.15 11.20
CA SER A 63 -7.46 -12.31 10.66
C SER A 63 -6.52 -13.45 10.28
N LEU A 64 -5.28 -13.18 9.91
CA LEU A 64 -4.28 -14.20 9.60
C LEU A 64 -4.01 -15.09 10.82
N SER A 65 -3.76 -14.48 11.97
CA SER A 65 -3.54 -15.23 13.23
C SER A 65 -4.79 -16.01 13.65
N SER A 66 -5.98 -15.40 13.58
CA SER A 66 -7.23 -16.08 13.93
C SER A 66 -7.56 -17.22 12.96
N GLY A 67 -7.24 -17.07 11.68
CA GLY A 67 -7.38 -18.15 10.69
C GLY A 67 -6.50 -19.36 10.98
N LEU A 68 -5.23 -19.14 11.39
CA LEU A 68 -4.32 -20.21 11.80
C LEU A 68 -4.87 -20.96 13.04
N ILE A 69 -5.40 -20.23 14.02
CA ILE A 69 -6.01 -20.82 15.21
C ILE A 69 -7.25 -21.65 14.81
N GLY A 70 -8.08 -21.14 13.89
CA GLY A 70 -9.24 -21.87 13.37
C GLY A 70 -8.87 -23.17 12.64
N MET A 71 -7.67 -23.27 12.08
CA MET A 71 -7.12 -24.51 11.50
C MET A 71 -6.47 -25.45 12.53
N GLY A 72 -6.57 -25.14 13.83
CA GLY A 72 -6.04 -25.99 14.90
C GLY A 72 -4.60 -25.66 15.34
N VAL A 73 -4.01 -24.59 14.83
CA VAL A 73 -2.69 -24.13 15.30
C VAL A 73 -2.85 -23.48 16.68
N SER A 74 -1.97 -23.83 17.63
CA SER A 74 -2.01 -23.21 18.95
C SER A 74 -1.83 -21.68 18.86
N PRO A 75 -2.49 -20.89 19.71
CA PRO A 75 -2.43 -19.42 19.67
C PRO A 75 -0.99 -18.87 19.71
N TRP A 76 -0.13 -19.49 20.50
CA TRP A 76 1.28 -19.09 20.59
C TRP A 76 2.04 -19.31 19.29
N LEU A 77 1.84 -20.49 18.65
CA LEU A 77 2.47 -20.79 17.37
C LEU A 77 1.92 -19.89 16.24
N ALA A 78 0.63 -19.54 16.27
CA ALA A 78 0.05 -18.62 15.30
C ALA A 78 0.71 -17.24 15.37
N VAL A 79 0.88 -16.68 16.57
CA VAL A 79 1.59 -15.40 16.77
C VAL A 79 3.06 -15.51 16.37
N LEU A 80 3.74 -16.57 16.74
CA LEU A 80 5.14 -16.80 16.38
C LEU A 80 5.33 -16.87 14.85
N ASN A 81 4.46 -17.60 14.15
CA ASN A 81 4.52 -17.71 12.69
C ASN A 81 4.34 -16.36 11.99
N VAL A 82 3.39 -15.55 12.45
CA VAL A 82 3.19 -14.20 11.91
C VAL A 82 4.42 -13.31 12.21
N ALA A 83 4.98 -13.39 13.40
CA ALA A 83 6.18 -12.64 13.77
C ALA A 83 7.39 -13.04 12.90
N LEU A 84 7.63 -14.34 12.72
CA LEU A 84 8.71 -14.85 11.88
C LEU A 84 8.52 -14.45 10.41
N GLY A 85 7.32 -14.54 9.88
CA GLY A 85 7.00 -14.08 8.53
C GLY A 85 7.34 -12.60 8.34
N ASN A 86 6.97 -11.75 9.29
CA ASN A 86 7.30 -10.32 9.26
C ASN A 86 8.80 -10.06 9.37
N LEU A 87 9.54 -10.83 10.16
CA LEU A 87 11.01 -10.72 10.25
C LEU A 87 11.69 -11.09 8.93
N ILE A 88 11.22 -12.13 8.25
CA ILE A 88 11.76 -12.53 6.93
C ILE A 88 11.51 -11.43 5.90
N ILE A 89 10.30 -10.87 5.86
CA ILE A 89 9.94 -9.80 4.91
C ILE A 89 10.67 -8.50 5.22
N LEU A 90 11.06 -8.25 6.46
CA LEU A 90 11.77 -7.03 6.86
C LEU A 90 13.05 -6.82 6.04
N ILE A 91 13.79 -7.90 5.72
CA ILE A 91 15.06 -7.80 4.97
C ILE A 91 14.84 -7.20 3.56
N PRO A 92 14.00 -7.77 2.68
CA PRO A 92 13.78 -7.19 1.36
C PRO A 92 13.11 -5.81 1.41
N ILE A 93 12.25 -5.54 2.41
CA ILE A 93 11.65 -4.21 2.59
C ILE A 93 12.73 -3.17 2.91
N GLN A 94 13.67 -3.48 3.81
CA GLN A 94 14.76 -2.58 4.16
C GLN A 94 15.68 -2.29 2.97
N LEU A 95 16.01 -3.30 2.17
CA LEU A 95 16.79 -3.11 0.96
C LEU A 95 16.08 -2.20 -0.05
N ASN A 96 14.78 -2.38 -0.22
CA ASN A 96 13.97 -1.61 -1.16
C ASN A 96 13.74 -0.17 -0.69
N SER A 97 13.58 0.06 0.62
CA SER A 97 13.33 1.38 1.21
C SER A 97 14.52 2.33 1.10
N GLN A 98 15.76 1.81 1.06
CA GLN A 98 16.96 2.63 0.95
C GLN A 98 16.99 3.50 -0.31
N ILE A 99 16.40 3.02 -1.39
CA ILE A 99 16.36 3.74 -2.66
C ILE A 99 15.48 4.99 -2.54
N GLY A 100 14.29 4.84 -1.94
CA GLY A 100 13.40 5.97 -1.69
C GLY A 100 13.98 6.96 -0.70
N THR A 101 14.56 6.51 0.40
CA THR A 101 15.08 7.37 1.47
C THR A 101 16.38 8.08 1.06
N LYS A 102 17.33 7.36 0.48
CA LYS A 102 18.64 7.94 0.10
C LYS A 102 18.56 8.81 -1.15
N TYR A 103 17.86 8.35 -2.17
CA TYR A 103 17.86 9.02 -3.48
C TYR A 103 16.59 9.82 -3.77
N GLY A 104 15.54 9.67 -2.95
CA GLY A 104 14.24 10.33 -3.17
C GLY A 104 13.55 9.88 -4.46
N ILE A 105 13.78 8.65 -4.88
CA ILE A 105 13.29 8.09 -6.13
C ILE A 105 12.05 7.24 -5.87
N PRO A 106 10.90 7.51 -6.53
CA PRO A 106 9.71 6.69 -6.40
C PRO A 106 9.88 5.33 -7.11
N PHE A 107 9.10 4.35 -6.67
CA PHE A 107 9.15 2.98 -7.18
C PHE A 107 9.10 2.85 -8.71
N PRO A 108 8.23 3.57 -9.45
CA PRO A 108 8.19 3.44 -10.91
C PRO A 108 9.48 3.86 -11.60
N LEU A 109 10.19 4.85 -11.04
CA LEU A 109 11.47 5.30 -11.57
C LEU A 109 12.56 4.27 -11.28
N PHE A 110 12.56 3.70 -10.08
CA PHE A 110 13.47 2.59 -9.73
C PHE A 110 13.25 1.37 -10.62
N ALA A 111 12.01 0.99 -10.89
CA ALA A 111 11.69 -0.11 -11.79
C ALA A 111 12.26 0.12 -13.21
N ARG A 112 12.35 1.37 -13.68
CA ARG A 112 12.98 1.69 -14.98
C ARG A 112 14.47 1.39 -15.03
N LEU A 113 15.18 1.51 -13.91
CA LEU A 113 16.61 1.18 -13.85
C LEU A 113 16.85 -0.32 -14.06
N THR A 114 15.93 -1.17 -13.56
CA THR A 114 16.09 -2.63 -13.62
C THR A 114 15.47 -3.23 -14.90
N PHE A 115 14.29 -2.76 -15.29
CA PHE A 115 13.49 -3.35 -16.38
C PHE A 115 13.45 -2.49 -17.66
N GLY A 116 14.12 -1.32 -17.66
CA GLY A 116 14.02 -0.35 -18.74
C GLY A 116 12.65 0.36 -18.74
N THR A 117 12.50 1.33 -19.66
CA THR A 117 11.30 2.19 -19.71
C THR A 117 10.02 1.43 -20.07
N ARG A 118 10.09 0.44 -20.93
CA ARG A 118 8.93 -0.40 -21.32
C ARG A 118 8.67 -1.51 -20.32
N GLY A 119 9.72 -2.20 -19.86
CA GLY A 119 9.58 -3.31 -18.92
C GLY A 119 9.09 -2.89 -17.54
N ALA A 120 9.35 -1.65 -17.10
CA ALA A 120 8.88 -1.10 -15.84
C ALA A 120 7.35 -1.00 -15.73
N GLN A 121 6.63 -1.04 -16.83
CA GLN A 121 5.17 -1.03 -16.83
C GLN A 121 4.59 -2.28 -16.17
N LEU A 122 5.22 -3.44 -16.37
CA LEU A 122 4.74 -4.70 -15.79
C LEU A 122 4.72 -4.66 -14.24
N PRO A 123 5.85 -4.39 -13.54
CA PRO A 123 5.82 -4.30 -12.08
C PRO A 123 4.95 -3.15 -11.57
N ALA A 124 4.81 -2.05 -12.31
CA ALA A 124 3.92 -0.95 -11.93
C ALA A 124 2.45 -1.38 -11.97
N ILE A 125 2.01 -2.08 -13.02
CA ILE A 125 0.65 -2.61 -13.15
C ILE A 125 0.38 -3.68 -12.07
N LEU A 126 1.30 -4.62 -11.85
CA LEU A 126 1.15 -5.63 -10.81
C LEU A 126 1.01 -5.01 -9.43
N ARG A 127 1.78 -3.97 -9.13
CA ARG A 127 1.66 -3.22 -7.88
C ARG A 127 0.30 -2.54 -7.75
N ALA A 128 -0.21 -1.93 -8.83
CA ALA A 128 -1.54 -1.29 -8.83
C ALA A 128 -2.65 -2.32 -8.58
N ILE A 129 -2.61 -3.47 -9.25
CA ILE A 129 -3.59 -4.56 -9.05
C ILE A 129 -3.54 -5.05 -7.59
N THR A 130 -2.35 -5.26 -7.04
CA THR A 130 -2.17 -5.68 -5.65
C THR A 130 -2.73 -4.63 -4.68
N ALA A 131 -2.47 -3.35 -4.91
CA ALA A 131 -2.99 -2.26 -4.09
C ALA A 131 -4.52 -2.20 -4.14
N CYS A 132 -5.13 -2.35 -5.32
CA CYS A 132 -6.58 -2.43 -5.47
C CYS A 132 -7.16 -3.63 -4.70
N GLY A 133 -6.51 -4.80 -4.78
CA GLY A 133 -6.90 -5.98 -4.02
C GLY A 133 -6.91 -5.75 -2.51
N TRP A 134 -5.83 -5.18 -1.96
CA TRP A 134 -5.75 -4.84 -0.54
C TRP A 134 -6.80 -3.80 -0.11
N THR A 135 -7.00 -2.76 -0.91
CA THR A 135 -8.02 -1.75 -0.64
C THR A 135 -9.42 -2.36 -0.64
N SER A 136 -9.71 -3.26 -1.58
CA SER A 136 -11.00 -3.92 -1.67
C SER A 136 -11.30 -4.78 -0.44
N VAL A 137 -10.32 -5.57 0.04
CA VAL A 137 -10.48 -6.38 1.26
C VAL A 137 -10.72 -5.48 2.48
N GLN A 138 -9.94 -4.42 2.64
CA GLN A 138 -10.09 -3.51 3.76
C GLN A 138 -11.42 -2.75 3.73
N ALA A 139 -11.84 -2.30 2.55
CA ALA A 139 -13.10 -1.61 2.36
C ALA A 139 -14.31 -2.54 2.62
N TRP A 140 -14.23 -3.83 2.22
CA TRP A 140 -15.26 -4.81 2.51
C TRP A 140 -15.46 -5.00 4.01
N VAL A 141 -14.38 -5.21 4.74
CA VAL A 141 -14.45 -5.43 6.20
C VAL A 141 -14.83 -4.13 6.93
N GLY A 142 -14.26 -2.99 6.53
CA GLY A 142 -14.60 -1.67 7.07
C GLY A 142 -16.06 -1.33 6.82
N GLY A 143 -16.56 -1.58 5.62
CA GLY A 143 -17.97 -1.42 5.27
C GLY A 143 -18.90 -2.28 6.13
N GLY A 144 -18.51 -3.52 6.42
CA GLY A 144 -19.25 -4.38 7.34
C GLY A 144 -19.30 -3.82 8.77
N ALA A 145 -18.20 -3.26 9.26
CA ALA A 145 -18.16 -2.60 10.57
C ALA A 145 -19.05 -1.36 10.62
N VAL A 146 -19.03 -0.52 9.58
CA VAL A 146 -19.92 0.66 9.46
C VAL A 146 -21.38 0.20 9.42
N ALA A 147 -21.72 -0.81 8.64
CA ALA A 147 -23.06 -1.36 8.59
C ALA A 147 -23.53 -1.88 9.96
N ALA A 148 -22.64 -2.57 10.71
CA ALA A 148 -22.94 -3.03 12.06
C ALA A 148 -23.23 -1.87 13.03
N ILE A 149 -22.46 -0.78 12.97
CA ILE A 149 -22.70 0.40 13.79
C ILE A 149 -24.05 1.04 13.43
N ILE A 150 -24.35 1.18 12.13
CA ILE A 150 -25.64 1.75 11.67
C ILE A 150 -26.81 0.88 12.15
N SER A 151 -26.65 -0.44 12.18
CA SER A 151 -27.72 -1.35 12.64
C SER A 151 -28.07 -1.18 14.12
N LEU A 152 -27.11 -0.74 14.95
CA LEU A 152 -27.37 -0.42 16.36
C LEU A 152 -28.25 0.81 16.53
N VAL A 153 -28.11 1.79 15.64
CA VAL A 153 -28.85 3.07 15.68
C VAL A 153 -30.16 2.95 14.91
N ALA A 154 -30.16 2.21 13.81
CA ALA A 154 -31.28 2.02 12.90
C ALA A 154 -31.45 0.53 12.54
N PRO A 155 -32.02 -0.32 13.42
CA PRO A 155 -32.12 -1.77 13.21
C PRO A 155 -32.82 -2.15 11.90
N LYS A 156 -33.82 -1.40 11.48
CA LYS A 156 -34.55 -1.60 10.22
C LYS A 156 -33.71 -1.41 8.97
N PHE A 157 -32.54 -0.81 9.08
CA PHE A 157 -31.67 -0.52 7.94
C PHE A 157 -31.01 -1.80 7.37
N LEU A 158 -30.70 -2.78 8.22
CA LEU A 158 -30.18 -4.09 7.79
C LEU A 158 -31.28 -5.08 7.43
N ASP A 159 -32.48 -4.91 7.98
CA ASP A 159 -33.65 -5.74 7.65
C ASP A 159 -34.25 -5.44 6.27
N ALA A 160 -33.72 -4.42 5.59
CA ALA A 160 -34.11 -4.17 4.21
C ALA A 160 -33.70 -5.37 3.34
N THR A 161 -34.71 -6.11 2.90
CA THR A 161 -34.61 -7.29 2.01
C THR A 161 -34.04 -6.96 0.64
N TRP A 162 -33.48 -5.78 0.48
CA TRP A 162 -32.88 -5.31 -0.75
C TRP A 162 -31.47 -5.87 -0.89
N THR A 163 -31.30 -6.69 -1.91
CA THR A 163 -30.00 -7.26 -2.27
C THR A 163 -29.56 -6.72 -3.61
N ILE A 164 -28.27 -6.39 -3.73
CA ILE A 164 -27.64 -6.02 -5.00
C ILE A 164 -26.87 -7.24 -5.49
N GLY A 165 -27.09 -7.62 -6.76
CA GLY A 165 -26.27 -8.61 -7.43
C GLY A 165 -24.95 -7.99 -7.87
N LEU A 166 -23.84 -8.42 -7.29
CA LEU A 166 -22.49 -8.01 -7.72
C LEU A 166 -21.84 -9.14 -8.51
N PRO A 167 -21.18 -8.82 -9.65
CA PRO A 167 -20.42 -9.83 -10.39
C PRO A 167 -19.27 -10.33 -9.51
N SER A 168 -19.17 -11.64 -9.36
CA SER A 168 -18.06 -12.30 -8.69
C SER A 168 -17.46 -13.38 -9.59
N TRP A 169 -16.26 -13.87 -9.24
CA TRP A 169 -15.54 -14.88 -10.02
C TRP A 169 -16.32 -16.21 -10.20
N GLY A 170 -17.32 -16.50 -9.37
CA GLY A 170 -18.17 -17.68 -9.45
C GLY A 170 -19.61 -17.40 -9.87
N GLY A 171 -19.94 -16.20 -10.36
CA GLY A 171 -21.30 -15.79 -10.72
C GLY A 171 -21.73 -14.48 -10.07
N ILE A 172 -23.03 -14.28 -9.94
CA ILE A 172 -23.59 -13.09 -9.27
C ILE A 172 -23.77 -13.41 -7.79
N GLN A 173 -23.06 -12.70 -6.92
CA GLN A 173 -23.30 -12.74 -5.47
C GLN A 173 -24.28 -11.64 -5.06
N THR A 174 -25.26 -12.00 -4.25
CA THR A 174 -26.19 -11.03 -3.66
C THR A 174 -25.61 -10.48 -2.35
N VAL A 175 -25.51 -9.17 -2.25
CA VAL A 175 -25.05 -8.46 -1.06
C VAL A 175 -26.21 -7.66 -0.50
N ALA A 176 -26.38 -7.70 0.82
CA ALA A 176 -27.39 -6.88 1.49
C ALA A 176 -27.11 -5.39 1.25
N MET A 177 -28.15 -4.63 0.92
CA MET A 177 -28.02 -3.19 0.61
C MET A 177 -27.34 -2.43 1.75
N GLY A 178 -27.64 -2.77 3.01
CA GLY A 178 -27.00 -2.15 4.18
C GLY A 178 -25.48 -2.32 4.20
N GLN A 179 -25.00 -3.50 3.82
CA GLN A 179 -23.56 -3.76 3.72
C GLN A 179 -22.92 -3.00 2.55
N PHE A 180 -23.61 -2.91 1.42
CA PHE A 180 -23.16 -2.13 0.27
C PHE A 180 -23.06 -0.63 0.59
N ILE A 181 -24.05 -0.07 1.28
CA ILE A 181 -24.02 1.34 1.71
C ILE A 181 -22.88 1.56 2.71
N GLY A 182 -22.70 0.65 3.68
CA GLY A 182 -21.56 0.71 4.60
C GLY A 182 -20.22 0.71 3.86
N TYR A 183 -20.08 -0.10 2.82
CA TYR A 183 -18.91 -0.13 1.95
C TYR A 183 -18.68 1.21 1.24
N VAL A 184 -19.74 1.81 0.66
CA VAL A 184 -19.64 3.13 -0.01
C VAL A 184 -19.26 4.22 0.98
N ILE A 185 -19.86 4.24 2.18
CA ILE A 185 -19.53 5.23 3.23
C ILE A 185 -18.07 5.06 3.70
N PHE A 186 -17.57 3.84 3.77
CA PHE A 186 -16.19 3.59 4.19
C PHE A 186 -15.15 4.08 3.17
N ILE A 187 -15.50 4.07 1.88
CA ILE A 187 -14.58 4.50 0.81
C ILE A 187 -14.57 6.01 0.62
N LEU A 188 -15.70 6.71 0.88
CA LEU A 188 -15.83 8.17 0.75
C LEU A 188 -15.16 8.91 1.90
#